data_acda243e984551ac119da4fda19865c2
#
_entry.id   acda243e984551ac119da4fda19865c2
#
_cell.length_a   1.000
_cell.length_b   1.000
_cell.length_c   1.000
_cell.angle_alpha   90.00
_cell.angle_beta   90.00
_cell.angle_gamma   90.00
#
_symmetry.space_group_name_H-M   'P 1'
#
loop_
_entity.id
_entity.type
_entity.pdbx_description
1 polymer ?
#
loop_
_entity_poly.entity_id
_entity_poly.type
_entity_poly.pdbx_seq_one_letter_code
_entity_poly.pdbx_strand_id
1 'polypeptide(L)'
;LGDVYKRQSWYFLRYTDPHNDEALASPEALKYWMPVDWYNGGMEHTTLHLLYSRFWHKFLYDEKVVPCPEPYQKRTSHGMILGENGEKMSKSRGNVVNPDDIVREYGADTLRTYEMFIGAFDLSASWSEDGVKGCRRFLERVWKLQDIMTEETGYSKELETKMPVSYTHLTL
;
A
#
# COMPACT_ATOMS: atom_id res chain seq x y z
N LEU A 1 13.71 -2.80 24.69
CA LEU A 1 13.32 -1.70 23.75
C LEU A 1 14.43 -1.37 22.74
N GLY A 2 15.70 -1.26 23.19
CA GLY A 2 16.82 -0.93 22.29
C GLY A 2 17.03 -1.91 21.13
N ASP A 3 16.82 -3.20 21.35
CA ASP A 3 17.05 -4.25 20.38
C ASP A 3 16.01 -4.28 19.24
N VAL A 4 14.76 -3.95 19.54
CA VAL A 4 13.69 -3.88 18.55
C VAL A 4 13.94 -2.74 17.57
N TYR A 5 14.31 -1.56 18.06
CA TYR A 5 14.61 -0.41 17.22
C TYR A 5 15.88 -0.60 16.37
N LYS A 6 16.90 -1.27 16.89
CA LYS A 6 18.13 -1.55 16.15
C LYS A 6 17.89 -2.48 14.97
N ARG A 7 17.19 -3.59 15.16
CA ARG A 7 16.90 -4.57 14.09
C ARG A 7 15.97 -4.02 13.02
N GLN A 8 14.98 -3.21 13.39
CA GLN A 8 14.05 -2.60 12.46
C GLN A 8 14.66 -1.46 11.64
N SER A 9 15.88 -1.03 11.95
CA SER A 9 16.52 0.13 11.31
C SER A 9 17.23 -0.19 10.01
N TRP A 10 17.51 -1.45 9.69
CA TRP A 10 18.34 -1.82 8.55
C TRP A 10 17.91 -3.09 7.79
N TYR A 11 16.79 -3.71 8.16
CA TYR A 11 16.29 -4.94 7.53
C TYR A 11 16.12 -4.80 6.00
N PHE A 12 15.76 -3.62 5.52
CA PHE A 12 15.57 -3.33 4.10
C PHE A 12 16.85 -3.50 3.28
N LEU A 13 18.01 -3.27 3.88
CA LEU A 13 19.30 -3.57 3.25
C LEU A 13 19.48 -5.08 3.10
N ARG A 14 19.14 -5.84 4.12
CA ARG A 14 19.21 -7.31 4.08
C ARG A 14 18.27 -7.91 3.03
N TYR A 15 17.14 -7.28 2.76
CA TYR A 15 16.22 -7.73 1.73
C TYR A 15 16.77 -7.64 0.31
N THR A 16 17.79 -6.85 0.07
CA THR A 16 18.46 -6.79 -1.25
C THR A 16 19.23 -8.06 -1.59
N ASP A 17 19.66 -8.82 -0.55
CA ASP A 17 20.43 -10.06 -0.71
C ASP A 17 20.18 -11.00 0.49
N PRO A 18 18.97 -11.58 0.60
CA PRO A 18 18.51 -12.27 1.81
C PRO A 18 19.24 -13.58 2.12
N HIS A 19 19.87 -14.19 1.12
CA HIS A 19 20.57 -15.48 1.24
C HIS A 19 22.10 -15.36 1.35
N ASN A 20 22.60 -14.15 1.52
CA ASN A 20 24.03 -13.92 1.67
C ASN A 20 24.49 -14.25 3.11
N ASP A 21 25.28 -15.28 3.28
CA ASP A 21 25.78 -15.73 4.59
C ASP A 21 27.13 -15.07 4.97
N GLU A 22 27.78 -14.37 4.05
CA GLU A 22 29.13 -13.79 4.26
C GLU A 22 29.07 -12.31 4.64
N ALA A 23 28.08 -11.57 4.14
CA ALA A 23 27.96 -10.13 4.34
C ALA A 23 26.49 -9.69 4.56
N LEU A 24 26.30 -8.42 4.91
CA LEU A 24 24.98 -7.79 4.99
C LEU A 24 24.19 -7.96 3.69
N ALA A 25 24.85 -7.65 2.58
CA ALA A 25 24.43 -7.88 1.20
C ALA A 25 25.65 -7.69 0.30
N SER A 26 25.63 -8.24 -0.90
CA SER A 26 26.71 -8.03 -1.87
C SER A 26 26.75 -6.55 -2.34
N PRO A 27 27.92 -6.00 -2.65
CA PRO A 27 28.02 -4.64 -3.17
C PRO A 27 27.20 -4.42 -4.46
N GLU A 28 27.13 -5.44 -5.30
CA GLU A 28 26.36 -5.43 -6.55
C GLU A 28 24.86 -5.32 -6.29
N ALA A 29 24.32 -6.10 -5.33
CA ALA A 29 22.93 -6.05 -4.94
C ALA A 29 22.57 -4.69 -4.32
N LEU A 30 23.41 -4.19 -3.41
CA LEU A 30 23.22 -2.85 -2.82
C LEU A 30 23.25 -1.75 -3.88
N LYS A 31 24.18 -1.80 -4.84
CA LYS A 31 24.27 -0.82 -5.93
C LYS A 31 23.05 -0.85 -6.85
N TYR A 32 22.46 -2.02 -7.05
CA TYR A 32 21.28 -2.18 -7.91
C TYR A 32 19.99 -1.72 -7.23
N TRP A 33 19.78 -2.08 -5.96
CA TRP A 33 18.53 -1.85 -5.27
C TRP A 33 18.46 -0.56 -4.44
N MET A 34 19.61 0.05 -4.12
CA MET A 34 19.65 1.26 -3.31
C MET A 34 19.90 2.51 -4.14
N PRO A 35 19.33 3.66 -3.74
CA PRO A 35 18.37 3.84 -2.65
C PRO A 35 16.99 3.26 -2.99
N VAL A 36 16.19 2.93 -1.97
CA VAL A 36 14.81 2.49 -2.12
C VAL A 36 13.99 3.60 -2.80
N ASP A 37 13.26 3.27 -3.85
CA ASP A 37 12.54 4.25 -4.67
C ASP A 37 11.42 4.94 -3.90
N TRP A 38 10.69 4.19 -3.09
CA TRP A 38 9.52 4.71 -2.41
C TRP A 38 9.34 4.12 -1.00
N TYR A 39 9.42 5.00 0.00
CA TYR A 39 9.08 4.70 1.38
C TYR A 39 7.64 5.11 1.65
N ASN A 40 6.80 4.10 1.91
CA ASN A 40 5.38 4.27 2.14
C ASN A 40 5.03 3.84 3.56
N GLY A 41 4.48 4.74 4.36
CA GLY A 41 4.13 4.46 5.75
C GLY A 41 3.39 5.59 6.44
N GLY A 42 2.94 5.32 7.66
CA GLY A 42 2.25 6.29 8.48
C GLY A 42 3.10 7.50 8.88
N MET A 43 2.44 8.59 9.20
CA MET A 43 3.09 9.85 9.60
C MET A 43 3.96 9.68 10.85
N GLU A 44 3.58 8.79 11.77
CA GLU A 44 4.30 8.49 13.01
C GLU A 44 5.74 8.00 12.76
N HIS A 45 5.97 7.31 11.65
CA HIS A 45 7.30 6.80 11.30
C HIS A 45 8.31 7.88 10.93
N THR A 46 7.88 9.13 10.77
CA THR A 46 8.79 10.27 10.58
C THR A 46 9.78 10.41 11.73
N THR A 47 9.30 10.21 12.95
CA THR A 47 10.11 10.30 14.19
C THR A 47 10.50 8.94 14.75
N LEU A 48 10.06 7.85 14.15
CA LEU A 48 10.35 6.48 14.54
C LEU A 48 11.26 5.79 13.52
N HIS A 49 10.73 4.91 12.71
CA HIS A 49 11.49 4.09 11.77
C HIS A 49 12.33 4.95 10.78
N LEU A 50 11.76 5.99 10.21
CA LEU A 50 12.46 6.84 9.24
C LEU A 50 13.69 7.51 9.87
N LEU A 51 13.57 8.01 11.11
CA LEU A 51 14.69 8.61 11.83
C LEU A 51 15.80 7.58 12.08
N TYR A 52 15.43 6.41 12.61
CA TYR A 52 16.41 5.38 12.99
C TYR A 52 17.07 4.75 11.78
N SER A 53 16.31 4.44 10.72
CA SER A 53 16.86 3.85 9.51
C SER A 53 17.81 4.79 8.79
N ARG A 54 17.50 6.09 8.73
CA ARG A 54 18.40 7.10 8.15
C ARG A 54 19.66 7.29 8.98
N PHE A 55 19.57 7.27 10.31
CA PHE A 55 20.75 7.34 11.18
C PHE A 55 21.72 6.19 10.90
N TRP A 56 21.22 4.94 10.89
CA TRP A 56 22.02 3.77 10.58
C TRP A 56 22.58 3.78 9.16
N HIS A 57 21.77 4.16 8.21
CA HIS A 57 22.19 4.21 6.81
C HIS A 57 23.32 5.22 6.60
N LYS A 58 23.25 6.39 7.22
CA LYS A 58 24.32 7.40 7.15
C LYS A 58 25.63 6.89 7.78
N PHE A 59 25.54 6.22 8.92
CA PHE A 59 26.70 5.56 9.52
C PHE A 59 27.30 4.50 8.58
N LEU A 60 26.47 3.65 7.99
CA LEU A 60 26.95 2.64 7.02
C LEU A 60 27.50 3.27 5.75
N TYR A 61 27.03 4.43 5.36
CA TYR A 61 27.60 5.19 4.24
C TYR A 61 28.99 5.75 4.58
N ASP A 62 29.17 6.29 5.76
CA ASP A 62 30.48 6.78 6.23
C ASP A 62 31.49 5.63 6.31
N GLU A 63 31.05 4.44 6.72
CA GLU A 63 31.84 3.20 6.73
C GLU A 63 31.98 2.55 5.33
N LYS A 64 31.41 3.14 4.27
CA LYS A 64 31.46 2.68 2.86
C LYS A 64 30.82 1.30 2.64
N VAL A 65 29.88 0.92 3.47
CA VAL A 65 29.11 -0.33 3.34
C VAL A 65 27.97 -0.19 2.34
N VAL A 66 27.35 1.00 2.27
CA VAL A 66 26.23 1.27 1.34
C VAL A 66 26.64 2.31 0.28
N PRO A 67 26.07 2.26 -0.94
CA PRO A 67 26.53 3.07 -2.08
C PRO A 67 26.01 4.52 -2.10
N CYS A 68 25.02 4.87 -1.30
CA CYS A 68 24.33 6.17 -1.35
C CYS A 68 24.12 6.74 0.05
N PRO A 69 24.09 8.09 0.20
CA PRO A 69 24.00 8.74 1.51
C PRO A 69 22.61 8.74 2.13
N GLU A 70 21.57 8.49 1.33
CA GLU A 70 20.17 8.44 1.80
C GLU A 70 19.52 7.11 1.41
N PRO A 71 18.77 6.48 2.32
CA PRO A 71 18.17 5.17 2.06
C PRO A 71 16.94 5.21 1.14
N TYR A 72 16.24 6.34 1.08
CA TYR A 72 14.95 6.48 0.38
C TYR A 72 14.96 7.69 -0.55
N GLN A 73 14.46 7.51 -1.78
CA GLN A 73 14.31 8.60 -2.74
C GLN A 73 13.05 9.42 -2.50
N LYS A 74 11.94 8.74 -2.25
CA LYS A 74 10.62 9.37 -2.07
C LYS A 74 9.94 8.82 -0.84
N ARG A 75 9.30 9.70 -0.09
CA ARG A 75 8.42 9.35 1.02
C ARG A 75 7.01 9.84 0.76
N THR A 76 6.03 8.97 1.00
CA THR A 76 4.62 9.35 1.02
C THR A 76 4.01 8.88 2.34
N SER A 77 3.30 9.78 3.02
CA SER A 77 2.45 9.41 4.15
C SER A 77 1.08 9.05 3.61
N HIS A 78 0.60 7.88 3.96
CA HIS A 78 -0.80 7.55 3.69
C HIS A 78 -1.73 8.24 4.69
N GLY A 79 -2.98 8.44 4.27
CA GLY A 79 -4.05 8.90 5.14
C GLY A 79 -4.41 7.85 6.20
N MET A 80 -5.22 8.25 7.14
CA MET A 80 -5.70 7.36 8.20
C MET A 80 -7.14 6.93 7.90
N ILE A 81 -7.41 5.64 8.01
CA ILE A 81 -8.77 5.14 7.98
C ILE A 81 -9.36 5.34 9.38
N LEU A 82 -10.41 6.12 9.43
CA LEU A 82 -11.15 6.46 10.64
C LEU A 82 -12.36 5.50 10.79
N GLY A 83 -12.88 5.38 12.00
CA GLY A 83 -14.16 4.71 12.22
C GLY A 83 -15.31 5.42 11.53
N GLU A 84 -16.48 4.82 11.51
CA GLU A 84 -17.69 5.36 10.83
C GLU A 84 -18.07 6.77 11.30
N ASN A 85 -17.75 7.09 12.56
CA ASN A 85 -18.02 8.42 13.14
C ASN A 85 -16.89 9.45 12.87
N GLY A 86 -15.93 9.14 12.00
CA GLY A 86 -14.77 9.99 11.74
C GLY A 86 -13.75 10.04 12.88
N GLU A 87 -13.86 9.15 13.86
CA GLU A 87 -12.91 9.07 14.96
C GLU A 87 -11.80 8.06 14.68
N LYS A 88 -10.62 8.31 15.26
CA LYS A 88 -9.50 7.36 15.17
C LYS A 88 -9.90 6.00 15.76
N MET A 89 -9.69 4.93 14.99
CA MET A 89 -9.90 3.56 15.45
C MET A 89 -8.95 3.23 16.61
N SER A 90 -9.49 2.62 17.66
CA SER A 90 -8.73 2.19 18.83
C SER A 90 -9.35 0.96 19.44
N LYS A 91 -8.52 0.00 19.85
CA LYS A 91 -8.97 -1.21 20.57
C LYS A 91 -9.70 -0.88 21.86
N SER A 92 -9.27 0.16 22.57
CA SER A 92 -9.90 0.61 23.81
C SER A 92 -11.30 1.21 23.61
N ARG A 93 -11.60 1.69 22.40
CA ARG A 93 -12.92 2.24 22.04
C ARG A 93 -13.84 1.20 21.39
N GLY A 94 -13.32 0.03 21.04
CA GLY A 94 -14.09 -1.03 20.38
C GLY A 94 -14.56 -0.70 18.96
N ASN A 95 -14.00 0.32 18.34
CA ASN A 95 -14.38 0.79 16.98
C ASN A 95 -13.39 0.36 15.89
N VAL A 96 -12.61 -0.67 16.15
CA VAL A 96 -11.65 -1.21 15.18
C VAL A 96 -12.36 -2.16 14.23
N VAL A 97 -12.21 -1.94 12.95
CA VAL A 97 -12.59 -2.88 11.90
C VAL A 97 -11.44 -3.85 11.68
N ASN A 98 -11.71 -5.14 11.84
CA ASN A 98 -10.71 -6.17 11.59
C ASN A 98 -10.77 -6.59 10.11
N PRO A 99 -9.69 -6.44 9.33
CA PRO A 99 -9.65 -6.85 7.93
C PRO A 99 -10.01 -8.32 7.70
N ASP A 100 -9.62 -9.22 8.61
CA ASP A 100 -9.91 -10.65 8.49
C ASP A 100 -11.42 -10.95 8.52
N ASP A 101 -12.19 -10.18 9.29
CA ASP A 101 -13.64 -10.34 9.35
C ASP A 101 -14.29 -9.87 8.06
N ILE A 102 -13.82 -8.74 7.50
CA ILE A 102 -14.27 -8.24 6.21
C ILE A 102 -13.93 -9.22 5.08
N VAL A 103 -12.73 -9.77 5.09
CA VAL A 103 -12.31 -10.77 4.10
C VAL A 103 -13.17 -12.03 4.19
N ARG A 104 -13.52 -12.47 5.40
CA ARG A 104 -14.36 -13.65 5.62
C ARG A 104 -15.80 -13.42 5.14
N GLU A 105 -16.34 -12.22 5.34
CA GLU A 105 -17.72 -11.89 5.02
C GLU A 105 -17.91 -11.48 3.55
N TYR A 106 -17.03 -10.61 3.04
CA TYR A 106 -17.19 -9.99 1.72
C TYR A 106 -16.13 -10.43 0.68
N GLY A 107 -15.06 -11.07 1.11
CA GLY A 107 -13.95 -11.49 0.26
C GLY A 107 -12.83 -10.46 0.17
N ALA A 108 -11.61 -10.94 -0.07
CA ALA A 108 -10.40 -10.11 -0.14
C ALA A 108 -10.45 -9.08 -1.28
N ASP A 109 -10.98 -9.47 -2.44
CA ASP A 109 -11.09 -8.56 -3.60
C ASP A 109 -12.01 -7.38 -3.31
N THR A 110 -13.08 -7.61 -2.53
CA THR A 110 -13.99 -6.55 -2.10
C THR A 110 -13.28 -5.55 -1.19
N LEU A 111 -12.54 -6.03 -0.19
CA LEU A 111 -11.76 -5.17 0.72
C LEU A 111 -10.74 -4.34 -0.06
N ARG A 112 -9.94 -4.98 -0.91
CA ARG A 112 -8.93 -4.30 -1.73
C ARG A 112 -9.53 -3.27 -2.68
N THR A 113 -10.66 -3.59 -3.31
CA THR A 113 -11.40 -2.64 -4.17
C THR A 113 -11.89 -1.45 -3.36
N TYR A 114 -12.42 -1.69 -2.17
CA TYR A 114 -12.90 -0.64 -1.29
C TYR A 114 -11.77 0.28 -0.80
N GLU A 115 -10.61 -0.27 -0.41
CA GLU A 115 -9.45 0.51 0.01
C GLU A 115 -8.95 1.47 -1.09
N MET A 116 -9.03 1.05 -2.35
CA MET A 116 -8.69 1.91 -3.49
C MET A 116 -9.78 2.95 -3.80
N PHE A 117 -11.03 2.64 -3.51
CA PHE A 117 -12.18 3.48 -3.82
C PHE A 117 -12.50 4.52 -2.75
N ILE A 118 -12.18 4.26 -1.47
CA ILE A 118 -12.62 5.07 -0.33
C ILE A 118 -12.14 6.54 -0.38
N GLY A 119 -11.01 6.80 -1.04
CA GLY A 119 -10.48 8.16 -1.17
C GLY A 119 -9.04 8.20 -1.69
N ALA A 120 -8.52 9.42 -1.77
CA ALA A 120 -7.13 9.64 -2.14
C ALA A 120 -6.19 9.05 -1.07
N PHE A 121 -5.10 8.45 -1.51
CA PHE A 121 -4.18 7.68 -0.68
C PHE A 121 -3.58 8.48 0.50
N ASP A 122 -3.36 9.77 0.31
CA ASP A 122 -2.75 10.68 1.28
C ASP A 122 -3.77 11.40 2.19
N LEU A 123 -5.07 11.19 1.95
CA LEU A 123 -6.13 11.78 2.74
C LEU A 123 -6.74 10.76 3.71
N SER A 124 -7.19 11.26 4.86
CA SER A 124 -7.95 10.44 5.80
C SER A 124 -9.38 10.24 5.29
N ALA A 125 -9.90 9.04 5.45
CA ALA A 125 -11.26 8.69 5.06
C ALA A 125 -11.95 7.90 6.18
N SER A 126 -13.27 8.09 6.32
CA SER A 126 -14.07 7.32 7.27
C SER A 126 -14.46 5.97 6.68
N TRP A 127 -14.38 4.94 7.48
CA TRP A 127 -14.87 3.62 7.11
C TRP A 127 -16.39 3.67 6.84
N SER A 128 -16.84 2.96 5.83
CA SER A 128 -18.25 2.81 5.50
C SER A 128 -18.55 1.36 5.12
N GLU A 129 -19.36 0.69 5.92
CA GLU A 129 -19.79 -0.68 5.62
C GLU A 129 -20.67 -0.74 4.35
N ASP A 130 -21.49 0.28 4.12
CA ASP A 130 -22.28 0.38 2.89
C ASP A 130 -21.41 0.56 1.65
N GLY A 131 -20.26 1.25 1.80
CA GLY A 131 -19.23 1.35 0.75
C GLY A 131 -18.63 -0.02 0.41
N VAL A 132 -18.32 -0.84 1.42
CA VAL A 132 -17.83 -2.22 1.23
C VAL A 132 -18.89 -3.06 0.49
N LYS A 133 -20.15 -3.02 0.93
CA LYS A 133 -21.27 -3.71 0.25
C LYS A 133 -21.44 -3.22 -1.19
N GLY A 134 -21.22 -1.93 -1.44
CA GLY A 134 -21.24 -1.35 -2.79
C GLY A 134 -20.17 -1.96 -3.69
N CYS A 135 -18.92 -2.07 -3.20
CA CYS A 135 -17.83 -2.71 -3.91
C CYS A 135 -18.11 -4.20 -4.17
N ARG A 136 -18.68 -4.91 -3.22
CA ARG A 136 -19.07 -6.32 -3.41
C ARG A 136 -20.07 -6.46 -4.55
N ARG A 137 -21.13 -5.66 -4.56
CA ARG A 137 -22.15 -5.65 -5.64
C ARG A 137 -21.54 -5.29 -7.00
N PHE A 138 -20.56 -4.38 -7.02
CA PHE A 138 -19.83 -4.04 -8.25
C PHE A 138 -19.09 -5.25 -8.78
N LEU A 139 -18.29 -5.94 -7.96
CA LEU A 139 -17.53 -7.12 -8.37
C LEU A 139 -18.44 -8.25 -8.83
N GLU A 140 -19.56 -8.49 -8.16
CA GLU A 140 -20.56 -9.48 -8.59
C GLU A 140 -21.17 -9.15 -9.95
N ARG A 141 -21.41 -7.88 -10.23
CA ARG A 141 -21.89 -7.44 -11.54
C ARG A 141 -20.83 -7.63 -12.62
N VAL A 142 -19.58 -7.29 -12.34
CA VAL A 142 -18.46 -7.55 -13.25
C VAL A 142 -18.31 -9.05 -13.53
N TRP A 143 -18.37 -9.87 -12.48
CA TRP A 143 -18.29 -11.34 -12.63
C TRP A 143 -19.42 -11.90 -13.52
N LYS A 144 -20.63 -11.40 -13.38
CA LYS A 144 -21.76 -11.83 -14.21
C LYS A 144 -21.64 -11.44 -15.70
N LEU A 145 -20.74 -10.53 -16.06
CA LEU A 145 -20.54 -10.19 -17.48
C LEU A 145 -20.04 -11.40 -18.27
N GLN A 146 -19.31 -12.33 -17.66
CA GLN A 146 -18.88 -13.55 -18.33
C GLN A 146 -20.06 -14.39 -18.88
N ASP A 147 -21.23 -14.33 -18.21
CA ASP A 147 -22.42 -15.11 -18.60
C ASP A 147 -23.07 -14.55 -19.87
N ILE A 148 -22.77 -13.31 -20.25
CA ILE A 148 -23.32 -12.62 -21.41
C ILE A 148 -22.26 -12.31 -22.47
N MET A 149 -21.01 -12.73 -22.24
CA MET A 149 -19.93 -12.62 -23.25
C MET A 149 -20.22 -13.58 -24.41
N THR A 150 -20.11 -13.07 -25.62
CA THR A 150 -20.20 -13.85 -26.87
C THR A 150 -18.83 -13.90 -27.54
N GLU A 151 -18.61 -14.86 -28.41
CA GLU A 151 -17.40 -14.93 -29.25
C GLU A 151 -17.41 -13.87 -30.38
N GLU A 152 -18.51 -13.19 -30.54
CA GLU A 152 -18.65 -12.13 -31.54
C GLU A 152 -17.79 -10.92 -31.13
N THR A 153 -16.84 -10.59 -31.96
CA THR A 153 -16.06 -9.37 -31.84
C THR A 153 -16.70 -8.29 -32.69
N GLY A 154 -17.20 -7.24 -32.09
CA GLY A 154 -17.84 -6.15 -32.82
C GLY A 154 -17.78 -4.84 -32.03
N TYR A 155 -17.72 -3.75 -32.76
CA TYR A 155 -17.82 -2.41 -32.22
C TYR A 155 -19.29 -2.01 -32.13
N SER A 156 -19.75 -1.65 -30.96
CA SER A 156 -21.10 -1.12 -30.77
C SER A 156 -21.11 0.39 -30.76
N LYS A 157 -21.67 0.98 -31.81
CA LYS A 157 -21.84 2.43 -31.94
C LYS A 157 -22.70 3.01 -30.78
N GLU A 158 -23.59 2.21 -30.21
CA GLU A 158 -24.43 2.61 -29.07
C GLU A 158 -23.61 2.77 -27.79
N LEU A 159 -22.55 2.00 -27.63
CA LEU A 159 -21.66 2.09 -26.48
C LEU A 159 -20.59 3.18 -26.63
N GLU A 160 -20.36 3.68 -27.83
CA GLU A 160 -19.33 4.69 -28.12
C GLU A 160 -19.49 5.96 -27.28
N THR A 161 -20.72 6.41 -27.11
CA THR A 161 -21.02 7.61 -26.29
C THR A 161 -20.87 7.41 -24.79
N LYS A 162 -20.90 6.15 -24.33
CA LYS A 162 -20.75 5.80 -22.89
C LYS A 162 -19.30 5.53 -22.50
N MET A 163 -18.47 5.09 -23.46
CA MET A 163 -17.05 4.78 -23.23
C MET A 163 -16.22 5.98 -22.77
N PRO A 164 -16.34 7.18 -23.37
CA PRO A 164 -15.55 8.34 -22.95
C PRO A 164 -15.79 8.74 -21.49
N VAL A 165 -17.03 8.60 -21.01
CA VAL A 165 -17.40 8.91 -19.63
C VAL A 165 -16.74 7.92 -18.67
N SER A 166 -16.77 6.63 -18.98
CA SER A 166 -16.12 5.60 -18.17
C SER A 166 -14.60 5.78 -18.15
N TYR A 167 -13.98 6.10 -19.29
CA TYR A 167 -12.55 6.34 -19.39
C TYR A 167 -12.12 7.57 -18.58
N THR A 168 -12.87 8.66 -18.61
CA THR A 168 -12.58 9.88 -17.87
C THR A 168 -12.64 9.65 -16.36
N HIS A 169 -13.56 8.80 -15.87
CA HIS A 169 -13.66 8.46 -14.46
C HIS A 169 -12.58 7.48 -13.97
N LEU A 170 -11.95 6.71 -14.86
CA LEU A 170 -10.87 5.79 -14.52
C LEU A 170 -9.48 6.48 -14.54
N THR A 171 -9.36 7.65 -15.18
CA THR A 171 -8.09 8.37 -15.31
C THR A 171 -7.95 9.58 -14.38
N LEU A 172 -8.96 9.89 -13.60
CA LEU A 172 -8.95 10.91 -12.54
C LEU A 172 -8.78 10.28 -11.17
#